data_771368c5310ecd68cf2915fd9ef23c89
#
_entry.id   771368c5310ecd68cf2915fd9ef23c89
#
_cell.length_a   1.000
_cell.length_b   1.000
_cell.length_c   1.000
_cell.angle_alpha   90.00
_cell.angle_beta   90.00
_cell.angle_gamma   90.00
#
_symmetry.space_group_name_H-M   'P 1'
#
loop_
_entity.id
_entity.type
_entity.pdbx_description
1 polymer ?
#
loop_
_entity_poly.entity_id
_entity_poly.type
_entity_poly.pdbx_seq_one_letter_code
_entity_poly.pdbx_strand_id
1 'polypeptide(L)'
;RMEPIVGHVQQNGKKVKGKISDTGGDPLPGATVQIKGSTKGVIADVDGNFEFDGVKTNEILVVSYIGMETKELTYKGEGFLNIVMEPKADQLEEVTVVAFAKQKKESVVSAITTVKPAELKIPSSNLTTAFAGRVAGLISYQTSGEPGKDNANFFIRGITTFGAEAKKDPLILIDGIELGTEDLSRLNTDDIASFTIMKDATATALYGARGANGVISVTTKEGREGKVSVNVRVENSFSTPTEKIKLADPVTYMRMHNEAIKTRDPMGLALYTQEKITMTERGLYPNLFPATDWYDTMFRDLTMNQRANISVSGGGKIARYYVAANMTRDNGNMKVDKRNNFNSNI
;
A
#
# COMPACT_ATOMS: atom_id res chain seq x y z
N ARG A 1 20.69 -20.28 -73.51
CA ARG A 1 19.96 -20.57 -72.26
C ARG A 1 19.34 -19.25 -71.80
N MET A 2 18.06 -19.12 -71.99
CA MET A 2 17.27 -18.00 -71.46
C MET A 2 16.89 -18.32 -70.01
N GLU A 3 17.22 -17.43 -69.07
CA GLU A 3 16.73 -17.46 -67.72
C GLU A 3 15.35 -16.83 -67.66
N PRO A 4 14.41 -17.38 -66.83
CA PRO A 4 13.07 -16.83 -66.75
C PRO A 4 13.11 -15.53 -65.90
N ILE A 5 12.52 -14.48 -66.46
CA ILE A 5 12.26 -13.21 -65.75
C ILE A 5 11.17 -13.49 -64.72
N VAL A 6 11.56 -13.52 -63.43
CA VAL A 6 10.60 -13.55 -62.34
C VAL A 6 10.01 -12.14 -62.21
N GLY A 7 8.79 -12.00 -62.71
CA GLY A 7 7.99 -10.79 -62.53
C GLY A 7 7.71 -10.56 -61.05
N HIS A 8 8.26 -9.48 -60.47
CA HIS A 8 7.79 -8.97 -59.20
C HIS A 8 6.35 -8.50 -59.35
N VAL A 9 5.42 -9.28 -58.77
CA VAL A 9 4.05 -8.83 -58.57
C VAL A 9 4.12 -7.69 -57.56
N GLN A 10 4.02 -6.45 -58.03
CA GLN A 10 3.76 -5.29 -57.18
C GLN A 10 2.36 -5.51 -56.55
N GLN A 11 2.29 -5.94 -55.29
CA GLN A 11 1.06 -5.90 -54.53
C GLN A 11 0.72 -4.41 -54.28
N ASN A 12 -0.18 -3.87 -55.11
CA ASN A 12 -0.76 -2.56 -54.90
C ASN A 12 -1.50 -2.63 -53.55
N GLY A 13 -1.00 -1.83 -52.59
CA GLY A 13 -1.68 -1.70 -51.29
C GLY A 13 -3.12 -1.21 -51.49
N LYS A 14 -4.03 -1.73 -50.70
CA LYS A 14 -5.43 -1.36 -50.73
C LYS A 14 -5.68 -0.03 -50.03
N LYS A 15 -6.72 0.65 -50.47
CA LYS A 15 -7.25 1.85 -49.78
C LYS A 15 -8.09 1.40 -48.62
N VAL A 16 -7.70 1.84 -47.39
CA VAL A 16 -8.40 1.50 -46.14
C VAL A 16 -9.14 2.72 -45.66
N LYS A 17 -10.40 2.56 -45.34
CA LYS A 17 -11.24 3.58 -44.71
C LYS A 17 -11.60 3.12 -43.32
N GLY A 18 -11.83 4.09 -42.42
CA GLY A 18 -12.29 3.73 -41.09
C GLY A 18 -12.74 4.94 -40.27
N LYS A 19 -13.28 4.66 -39.11
CA LYS A 19 -13.69 5.67 -38.13
C LYS A 19 -13.01 5.40 -36.78
N ILE A 20 -12.55 6.45 -36.14
CA ILE A 20 -11.93 6.41 -34.83
C ILE A 20 -12.84 7.13 -33.86
N SER A 21 -13.19 6.43 -32.77
CA SER A 21 -14.06 6.94 -31.72
C SER A 21 -13.51 6.57 -30.34
N ASP A 22 -14.01 7.22 -29.31
CA ASP A 22 -13.77 6.83 -27.93
C ASP A 22 -14.73 5.70 -27.48
N THR A 23 -14.60 5.28 -26.22
CA THR A 23 -15.49 4.28 -25.59
C THR A 23 -16.95 4.76 -25.43
N GLY A 24 -17.20 6.07 -25.52
CA GLY A 24 -18.53 6.68 -25.50
C GLY A 24 -19.19 6.73 -26.88
N GLY A 25 -18.43 6.46 -27.95
CA GLY A 25 -18.87 6.57 -29.34
C GLY A 25 -18.62 7.94 -29.97
N ASP A 26 -18.01 8.88 -29.22
CA ASP A 26 -17.69 10.21 -29.73
C ASP A 26 -16.49 10.14 -30.70
N PRO A 27 -16.55 10.84 -31.86
CA PRO A 27 -15.46 10.84 -32.84
C PRO A 27 -14.21 11.51 -32.27
N LEU A 28 -13.03 11.03 -32.68
CA LEU A 28 -11.73 11.56 -32.29
C LEU A 28 -11.04 12.30 -33.44
N PRO A 29 -11.35 13.59 -33.67
CA PRO A 29 -10.75 14.37 -34.74
C PRO A 29 -9.27 14.62 -34.46
N GLY A 30 -8.44 14.44 -35.48
CA GLY A 30 -6.98 14.61 -35.33
C GLY A 30 -6.23 13.36 -34.84
N ALA A 31 -6.92 12.24 -34.65
CA ALA A 31 -6.27 10.96 -34.36
C ALA A 31 -5.36 10.56 -35.55
N THR A 32 -4.17 10.04 -35.25
CA THR A 32 -3.18 9.65 -36.26
C THR A 32 -3.18 8.15 -36.43
N VAL A 33 -3.24 7.69 -37.70
CA VAL A 33 -3.10 6.28 -38.09
C VAL A 33 -1.79 6.15 -38.88
N GLN A 34 -0.87 5.33 -38.42
CA GLN A 34 0.46 5.15 -39.01
C GLN A 34 0.76 3.66 -39.20
N ILE A 35 1.49 3.30 -40.26
CA ILE A 35 2.02 1.94 -40.43
C ILE A 35 3.25 1.79 -39.50
N LYS A 36 3.28 0.74 -38.70
CA LYS A 36 4.38 0.45 -37.77
C LYS A 36 5.72 0.33 -38.53
N GLY A 37 6.71 1.13 -38.11
CA GLY A 37 8.02 1.13 -38.76
C GLY A 37 8.08 1.93 -40.06
N SER A 38 7.04 2.69 -40.44
CA SER A 38 7.03 3.57 -41.61
C SER A 38 6.74 5.02 -41.18
N THR A 39 7.18 5.96 -42.00
CA THR A 39 6.82 7.39 -41.84
C THR A 39 5.47 7.73 -42.48
N LYS A 40 4.79 6.75 -43.11
CA LYS A 40 3.49 6.97 -43.73
C LYS A 40 2.40 6.93 -42.66
N GLY A 41 1.59 7.98 -42.61
CA GLY A 41 0.46 8.11 -41.71
C GLY A 41 -0.58 9.07 -42.27
N VAL A 42 -1.80 8.95 -41.73
CA VAL A 42 -2.95 9.84 -42.04
C VAL A 42 -3.58 10.33 -40.76
N ILE A 43 -4.26 11.45 -40.84
CA ILE A 43 -4.95 12.09 -39.71
C ILE A 43 -6.46 11.98 -39.93
N ALA A 44 -7.22 11.66 -38.89
CA ALA A 44 -8.67 11.60 -38.92
C ALA A 44 -9.30 12.98 -39.03
N ASP A 45 -10.38 13.08 -39.78
CA ASP A 45 -11.17 14.30 -39.97
C ASP A 45 -12.02 14.69 -38.74
N VAL A 46 -12.84 15.72 -38.86
CA VAL A 46 -13.70 16.24 -37.77
C VAL A 46 -14.75 15.25 -37.29
N ASP A 47 -15.11 14.27 -38.11
CA ASP A 47 -16.06 13.20 -37.79
C ASP A 47 -15.35 11.91 -37.36
N GLY A 48 -14.02 11.95 -37.19
CA GLY A 48 -13.18 10.83 -36.81
C GLY A 48 -12.90 9.84 -37.95
N ASN A 49 -13.25 10.16 -39.21
CA ASN A 49 -13.01 9.28 -40.34
C ASN A 49 -11.58 9.44 -40.86
N PHE A 50 -10.99 8.37 -41.36
CA PHE A 50 -9.69 8.39 -42.00
C PHE A 50 -9.72 7.55 -43.33
N GLU A 51 -8.84 7.93 -44.23
CA GLU A 51 -8.65 7.22 -45.48
C GLU A 51 -7.15 7.06 -45.72
N PHE A 52 -6.67 5.82 -45.80
CA PHE A 52 -5.26 5.50 -45.87
C PHE A 52 -4.96 4.63 -47.11
N ASP A 53 -4.15 5.17 -48.02
CA ASP A 53 -3.78 4.48 -49.28
C ASP A 53 -2.50 3.68 -49.11
N GLY A 54 -2.47 2.49 -49.74
CA GLY A 54 -1.25 1.71 -49.88
C GLY A 54 -0.96 0.77 -48.71
N VAL A 55 -1.95 0.43 -47.88
CA VAL A 55 -1.80 -0.52 -46.76
C VAL A 55 -1.87 -1.96 -47.31
N LYS A 56 -0.90 -2.79 -46.90
CA LYS A 56 -0.83 -4.20 -47.28
C LYS A 56 -1.49 -5.07 -46.21
N THR A 57 -2.04 -6.21 -46.62
CA THR A 57 -2.60 -7.21 -45.70
C THR A 57 -1.48 -7.70 -44.75
N ASN A 58 -1.78 -7.82 -43.47
CA ASN A 58 -0.90 -8.15 -42.35
C ASN A 58 0.09 -7.03 -41.91
N GLU A 59 -0.06 -5.80 -42.42
CA GLU A 59 0.65 -4.65 -41.81
C GLU A 59 0.01 -4.24 -40.49
N ILE A 60 0.83 -3.81 -39.56
CA ILE A 60 0.37 -3.33 -38.26
C ILE A 60 0.14 -1.82 -38.36
N LEU A 61 -1.09 -1.40 -38.08
CA LEU A 61 -1.47 0.00 -37.95
C LEU A 61 -1.37 0.42 -36.50
N VAL A 62 -0.71 1.53 -36.25
CA VAL A 62 -0.57 2.17 -34.94
C VAL A 62 -1.49 3.39 -34.94
N VAL A 63 -2.46 3.41 -34.06
CA VAL A 63 -3.40 4.52 -33.88
C VAL A 63 -3.08 5.24 -32.60
N SER A 64 -2.87 6.54 -32.68
CA SER A 64 -2.55 7.38 -31.54
C SER A 64 -3.37 8.66 -31.52
N TYR A 65 -3.76 9.08 -30.32
CA TYR A 65 -4.48 10.33 -30.05
C TYR A 65 -4.07 10.87 -28.68
N ILE A 66 -4.06 12.19 -28.55
CA ILE A 66 -3.66 12.85 -27.27
C ILE A 66 -4.66 12.45 -26.17
N GLY A 67 -4.15 11.90 -25.07
CA GLY A 67 -4.98 11.44 -23.94
C GLY A 67 -5.57 10.05 -24.08
N MET A 68 -5.29 9.32 -25.17
CA MET A 68 -5.77 7.94 -25.39
C MET A 68 -4.61 6.94 -25.41
N GLU A 69 -4.90 5.68 -25.07
CA GLU A 69 -3.94 4.60 -25.22
C GLU A 69 -3.64 4.35 -26.70
N THR A 70 -2.35 4.24 -27.05
CA THR A 70 -1.94 3.88 -28.42
C THR A 70 -2.37 2.46 -28.72
N LYS A 71 -3.15 2.27 -29.78
CA LYS A 71 -3.68 0.96 -30.20
C LYS A 71 -2.96 0.44 -31.42
N GLU A 72 -2.48 -0.79 -31.34
CA GLU A 72 -1.92 -1.50 -32.50
C GLU A 72 -2.93 -2.51 -33.02
N LEU A 73 -3.18 -2.51 -34.33
CA LEU A 73 -4.07 -3.48 -34.98
C LEU A 73 -3.46 -3.99 -36.27
N THR A 74 -3.59 -5.29 -36.51
CA THR A 74 -3.16 -5.92 -37.76
C THR A 74 -4.22 -5.82 -38.81
N TYR A 75 -3.91 -5.20 -39.93
CA TYR A 75 -4.85 -5.07 -41.04
C TYR A 75 -5.07 -6.40 -41.76
N LYS A 76 -6.27 -6.95 -41.71
CA LYS A 76 -6.61 -8.25 -42.32
C LYS A 76 -7.22 -8.14 -43.74
N GLY A 77 -7.27 -6.94 -44.30
CA GLY A 77 -7.84 -6.71 -45.63
C GLY A 77 -9.29 -6.24 -45.61
N GLU A 78 -9.79 -5.80 -44.48
CA GLU A 78 -11.15 -5.28 -44.29
C GLU A 78 -11.33 -3.94 -45.01
N GLY A 79 -12.49 -3.73 -45.64
CA GLY A 79 -12.76 -2.51 -46.40
C GLY A 79 -13.02 -1.28 -45.55
N PHE A 80 -13.43 -1.47 -44.27
CA PHE A 80 -13.72 -0.44 -43.32
C PHE A 80 -13.31 -0.86 -41.90
N LEU A 81 -12.59 0.00 -41.19
CA LEU A 81 -12.10 -0.25 -39.84
C LEU A 81 -12.82 0.64 -38.83
N ASN A 82 -13.45 0.03 -37.84
CA ASN A 82 -13.98 0.74 -36.68
C ASN A 82 -12.99 0.61 -35.52
N ILE A 83 -12.37 1.72 -35.10
CA ILE A 83 -11.34 1.74 -34.10
C ILE A 83 -11.84 2.50 -32.88
N VAL A 84 -12.06 1.78 -31.78
CA VAL A 84 -12.41 2.38 -30.49
C VAL A 84 -11.13 2.53 -29.67
N MET A 85 -10.82 3.75 -29.25
CA MET A 85 -9.68 4.07 -28.40
C MET A 85 -10.14 4.18 -26.95
N GLU A 86 -9.32 3.68 -26.06
CA GLU A 86 -9.53 3.79 -24.62
C GLU A 86 -8.77 5.00 -24.09
N PRO A 87 -9.36 5.80 -23.17
CA PRO A 87 -8.62 6.88 -22.55
C PRO A 87 -7.39 6.27 -21.86
N LYS A 88 -6.23 6.85 -22.12
CA LYS A 88 -5.02 6.51 -21.41
C LYS A 88 -5.35 6.73 -19.94
N ALA A 89 -5.36 5.66 -19.14
CA ALA A 89 -5.45 5.80 -17.70
C ALA A 89 -4.29 6.72 -17.33
N ASP A 90 -4.61 7.95 -16.95
CA ASP A 90 -3.61 8.90 -16.50
C ASP A 90 -2.76 8.15 -15.48
N GLN A 91 -1.53 7.80 -15.86
CA GLN A 91 -0.49 7.70 -14.86
C GLN A 91 -0.52 9.08 -14.25
N LEU A 92 -1.18 9.19 -13.09
CA LEU A 92 -1.16 10.38 -12.27
C LEU A 92 0.27 10.85 -12.29
N GLU A 93 0.54 11.98 -12.98
CA GLU A 93 1.85 12.62 -12.91
C GLU A 93 2.18 12.61 -11.42
N GLU A 94 3.25 11.91 -11.04
CA GLU A 94 3.64 11.78 -9.63
C GLU A 94 3.84 13.19 -9.08
N VAL A 95 2.77 13.76 -8.57
CA VAL A 95 2.78 15.10 -7.98
C VAL A 95 3.28 14.93 -6.56
N THR A 96 4.43 15.50 -6.30
CA THR A 96 4.98 15.56 -4.94
C THR A 96 4.47 16.81 -4.26
N VAL A 97 3.87 16.67 -3.09
CA VAL A 97 3.47 17.80 -2.26
C VAL A 97 4.74 18.37 -1.63
N VAL A 98 5.07 19.60 -2.00
CA VAL A 98 6.18 20.36 -1.40
C VAL A 98 5.56 21.49 -0.61
N ALA A 99 5.54 21.35 0.71
CA ALA A 99 4.96 22.30 1.63
C ALA A 99 3.50 22.69 1.26
N PHE A 100 3.25 23.91 0.85
CA PHE A 100 1.89 24.41 0.53
C PHE A 100 1.56 24.32 -0.98
N ALA A 101 2.38 23.62 -1.79
CA ALA A 101 2.18 23.55 -3.24
C ALA A 101 2.34 22.12 -3.78
N LYS A 102 1.58 21.81 -4.83
CA LYS A 102 1.76 20.57 -5.62
C LYS A 102 2.76 20.88 -6.73
N GLN A 103 3.90 20.19 -6.77
CA GLN A 103 4.91 20.31 -7.84
C GLN A 103 5.11 18.98 -8.56
N LYS A 104 5.49 19.05 -9.84
CA LYS A 104 5.90 17.84 -10.57
C LYS A 104 7.20 17.31 -9.97
N LYS A 105 7.30 15.99 -9.79
CA LYS A 105 8.45 15.32 -9.19
C LYS A 105 9.77 15.70 -9.86
N GLU A 106 9.76 15.90 -11.17
CA GLU A 106 10.94 16.28 -11.97
C GLU A 106 11.49 17.66 -11.63
N SER A 107 10.69 18.55 -11.04
CA SER A 107 11.09 19.91 -10.68
C SER A 107 11.53 20.07 -9.22
N VAL A 108 11.53 18.98 -8.46
CA VAL A 108 11.87 19.00 -7.03
C VAL A 108 13.37 18.75 -6.84
N VAL A 109 14.09 19.79 -6.41
CA VAL A 109 15.55 19.75 -6.16
C VAL A 109 15.89 19.18 -4.78
N SER A 110 14.93 19.03 -3.88
CA SER A 110 15.10 18.59 -2.49
C SER A 110 15.06 17.07 -2.33
N ALA A 111 15.70 16.51 -1.29
CA ALA A 111 15.64 15.08 -0.94
C ALA A 111 14.24 14.70 -0.40
N ILE A 112 13.28 14.60 -1.30
CA ILE A 112 11.91 14.18 -1.06
C ILE A 112 11.76 12.74 -1.52
N THR A 113 11.15 11.91 -0.68
CA THR A 113 10.81 10.53 -1.04
C THR A 113 9.30 10.39 -1.07
N THR A 114 8.75 10.09 -2.23
CA THR A 114 7.33 9.72 -2.39
C THR A 114 7.23 8.21 -2.42
N VAL A 115 6.36 7.66 -1.59
CA VAL A 115 6.08 6.24 -1.50
C VAL A 115 4.70 5.97 -2.09
N LYS A 116 4.59 4.96 -2.94
CA LYS A 116 3.29 4.56 -3.51
C LYS A 116 2.45 3.89 -2.43
N PRO A 117 1.17 4.28 -2.27
CA PRO A 117 0.30 3.67 -1.26
C PRO A 117 0.21 2.15 -1.37
N ALA A 118 0.33 1.60 -2.57
CA ALA A 118 0.35 0.15 -2.80
C ALA A 118 1.51 -0.57 -2.08
N GLU A 119 2.66 0.10 -1.94
CA GLU A 119 3.84 -0.44 -1.25
C GLU A 119 3.66 -0.45 0.28
N LEU A 120 2.74 0.35 0.80
CA LEU A 120 2.41 0.42 2.22
C LEU A 120 1.34 -0.60 2.64
N LYS A 121 0.80 -1.38 1.69
CA LYS A 121 -0.19 -2.42 2.01
C LYS A 121 0.49 -3.63 2.63
N ILE A 122 0.22 -3.83 3.91
CA ILE A 122 0.68 -4.98 4.69
C ILE A 122 -0.49 -5.59 5.47
N PRO A 123 -0.41 -6.85 5.92
CA PRO A 123 -1.46 -7.48 6.72
C PRO A 123 -1.47 -6.99 8.18
N SER A 124 -1.32 -5.68 8.41
CA SER A 124 -1.47 -5.01 9.71
C SER A 124 -2.50 -3.90 9.60
N SER A 125 -3.25 -3.68 10.67
CA SER A 125 -4.21 -2.56 10.79
C SER A 125 -3.52 -1.21 10.99
N ASN A 126 -2.23 -1.24 11.30
CA ASN A 126 -1.45 -0.07 11.65
C ASN A 126 -0.54 0.34 10.50
N LEU A 127 -0.77 1.54 9.96
CA LEU A 127 0.02 2.06 8.85
C LEU A 127 1.50 2.25 9.21
N THR A 128 1.82 2.60 10.47
CA THR A 128 3.21 2.88 10.88
C THR A 128 4.12 1.66 10.78
N THR A 129 3.54 0.46 10.88
CA THR A 129 4.29 -0.80 10.74
C THR A 129 4.78 -1.04 9.30
N ALA A 130 4.11 -0.44 8.31
CA ALA A 130 4.46 -0.56 6.91
C ALA A 130 5.74 0.21 6.53
N PHE A 131 6.22 1.10 7.39
CA PHE A 131 7.36 1.97 7.07
C PHE A 131 8.70 1.25 7.16
N ALA A 132 8.81 0.23 8.01
CA ALA A 132 10.06 -0.49 8.23
C ALA A 132 10.59 -1.13 6.94
N GLY A 133 11.80 -0.76 6.54
CA GLY A 133 12.48 -1.30 5.36
C GLY A 133 11.91 -0.89 4.00
N ARG A 134 10.80 -0.11 3.95
CA ARG A 134 10.15 0.31 2.70
C ARG A 134 10.40 1.76 2.34
N VAL A 135 10.73 2.56 3.32
CA VAL A 135 10.93 4.00 3.14
C VAL A 135 12.39 4.35 3.35
N ALA A 136 13.07 4.75 2.27
CA ALA A 136 14.48 5.11 2.33
C ALA A 136 14.71 6.31 3.25
N GLY A 137 15.65 6.19 4.22
CA GLY A 137 16.01 7.23 5.18
C GLY A 137 15.03 7.41 6.35
N LEU A 138 14.10 6.47 6.53
CA LEU A 138 13.25 6.37 7.71
C LEU A 138 13.69 5.15 8.51
N ILE A 139 14.02 5.36 9.77
CA ILE A 139 14.31 4.31 10.74
C ILE A 139 13.02 4.02 11.49
N SER A 140 12.53 2.80 11.42
CA SER A 140 11.31 2.37 12.10
C SER A 140 11.56 1.09 12.86
N TYR A 141 11.04 1.02 14.09
CA TYR A 141 11.07 -0.18 14.90
C TYR A 141 9.77 -0.34 15.70
N GLN A 142 9.36 -1.57 15.89
CA GLN A 142 8.22 -1.93 16.71
C GLN A 142 8.68 -2.40 18.09
N THR A 143 7.96 -2.00 19.12
CA THR A 143 8.15 -2.51 20.48
C THR A 143 7.30 -3.74 20.76
N SER A 144 6.20 -3.90 20.01
CA SER A 144 5.30 -5.04 20.09
C SER A 144 4.79 -5.41 18.72
N GLY A 145 4.68 -6.70 18.41
CA GLY A 145 4.01 -7.23 17.22
C GLY A 145 2.57 -7.66 17.50
N GLU A 146 2.02 -7.36 18.69
CA GLU A 146 0.68 -7.75 19.07
C GLU A 146 -0.35 -6.97 18.25
N PRO A 147 -1.29 -7.65 17.58
CA PRO A 147 -2.34 -6.98 16.81
C PRO A 147 -3.09 -5.93 17.65
N GLY A 148 -3.20 -4.70 17.10
CA GLY A 148 -3.81 -3.56 17.79
C GLY A 148 -2.94 -2.86 18.83
N LYS A 149 -1.72 -3.34 19.11
CA LYS A 149 -0.68 -2.70 19.94
C LYS A 149 0.67 -2.66 19.21
N ASP A 150 0.63 -2.67 17.93
CA ASP A 150 1.76 -2.80 17.01
C ASP A 150 2.24 -1.46 16.46
N ASN A 151 2.02 -0.35 17.18
CA ASN A 151 2.54 0.95 16.80
C ASN A 151 4.06 0.90 16.66
N ALA A 152 4.55 1.37 15.51
CA ALA A 152 5.97 1.53 15.29
C ALA A 152 6.42 2.96 15.64
N ASN A 153 7.54 3.05 16.32
CA ASN A 153 8.27 4.30 16.45
C ASN A 153 9.11 4.52 15.19
N PHE A 154 9.18 5.74 14.69
CA PHE A 154 9.93 6.04 13.50
C PHE A 154 10.61 7.41 13.57
N PHE A 155 11.79 7.51 12.95
CA PHE A 155 12.61 8.69 12.90
C PHE A 155 13.14 8.91 11.49
N ILE A 156 13.21 10.16 11.06
CA ILE A 156 13.80 10.53 9.77
C ILE A 156 15.28 10.85 9.98
N ARG A 157 16.19 10.07 9.35
CA ARG A 157 17.65 10.19 9.48
C ARG A 157 18.18 10.05 10.92
N GLY A 158 17.40 9.53 11.86
CA GLY A 158 17.75 9.34 13.25
C GLY A 158 17.19 10.41 14.19
N ILE A 159 17.60 10.34 15.45
CA ILE A 159 17.19 11.30 16.47
C ILE A 159 18.14 12.50 16.42
N THR A 160 17.62 13.66 16.03
CA THR A 160 18.40 14.89 15.86
C THR A 160 18.26 15.86 17.05
N THR A 161 17.22 15.67 17.88
CA THR A 161 16.95 16.52 19.04
C THR A 161 17.40 15.84 20.34
N PHE A 162 18.13 16.57 21.16
CA PHE A 162 18.62 16.10 22.45
C PHE A 162 17.82 16.74 23.58
N GLY A 163 17.53 15.95 24.60
CA GLY A 163 16.79 16.37 25.79
C GLY A 163 15.68 15.38 26.16
N ALA A 164 15.38 15.26 27.44
CA ALA A 164 14.37 14.30 27.92
C ALA A 164 12.96 14.66 27.45
N GLU A 165 12.66 15.94 27.30
CA GLU A 165 11.34 16.45 26.88
C GLU A 165 11.29 16.91 25.42
N ALA A 166 12.39 16.76 24.65
CA ALA A 166 12.44 17.19 23.27
C ALA A 166 11.58 16.26 22.39
N LYS A 167 10.72 16.86 21.54
CA LYS A 167 9.98 16.09 20.52
C LYS A 167 10.99 15.42 19.59
N LYS A 168 10.90 14.10 19.47
CA LYS A 168 11.76 13.26 18.61
C LYS A 168 11.05 12.86 17.33
N ASP A 169 9.72 12.90 17.35
CA ASP A 169 8.88 12.50 16.22
C ASP A 169 8.92 13.53 15.10
N PRO A 170 8.86 13.11 13.83
CA PRO A 170 8.70 14.02 12.71
C PRO A 170 7.35 14.74 12.78
N LEU A 171 7.24 15.88 12.10
CA LEU A 171 5.98 16.57 11.90
C LEU A 171 5.11 15.75 10.95
N ILE A 172 3.90 15.42 11.36
CA ILE A 172 2.93 14.66 10.57
C ILE A 172 1.83 15.61 10.08
N LEU A 173 1.64 15.65 8.77
CA LEU A 173 0.60 16.43 8.11
C LEU A 173 -0.30 15.48 7.33
N ILE A 174 -1.59 15.48 7.63
CA ILE A 174 -2.60 14.80 6.84
C ILE A 174 -3.50 15.87 6.22
N ASP A 175 -3.50 15.95 4.88
CA ASP A 175 -4.16 16.99 4.10
C ASP A 175 -3.81 18.43 4.55
N GLY A 176 -2.56 18.63 4.97
CA GLY A 176 -2.04 19.91 5.44
C GLY A 176 -2.33 20.23 6.91
N ILE A 177 -3.05 19.37 7.63
CA ILE A 177 -3.37 19.53 9.05
C ILE A 177 -2.34 18.75 9.88
N GLU A 178 -1.76 19.40 10.91
CA GLU A 178 -0.86 18.76 11.85
C GLU A 178 -1.62 17.80 12.76
N LEU A 179 -1.27 16.53 12.71
CA LEU A 179 -1.89 15.46 13.47
C LEU A 179 -0.83 14.61 14.19
N GLY A 180 -1.27 13.68 15.05
CA GLY A 180 -0.39 12.81 15.83
C GLY A 180 -0.03 11.51 15.13
N THR A 181 0.94 10.79 15.71
CA THR A 181 1.32 9.44 15.26
C THR A 181 0.15 8.46 15.36
N GLU A 182 -0.73 8.64 16.35
CA GLU A 182 -1.94 7.80 16.47
C GLU A 182 -2.91 7.99 15.31
N ASP A 183 -3.12 9.23 14.86
CA ASP A 183 -4.00 9.52 13.73
C ASP A 183 -3.43 8.91 12.44
N LEU A 184 -2.11 9.05 12.25
CA LEU A 184 -1.42 8.41 11.14
C LEU A 184 -1.54 6.87 11.20
N SER A 185 -1.42 6.28 12.39
CA SER A 185 -1.50 4.83 12.56
C SER A 185 -2.86 4.25 12.17
N ARG A 186 -3.93 5.02 12.35
CA ARG A 186 -5.31 4.63 12.06
C ARG A 186 -5.74 4.89 10.62
N LEU A 187 -4.92 5.63 9.85
CA LEU A 187 -5.25 5.95 8.47
C LEU A 187 -5.18 4.69 7.60
N ASN A 188 -6.24 4.45 6.83
CA ASN A 188 -6.27 3.32 5.92
C ASN A 188 -5.43 3.61 4.67
N THR A 189 -4.57 2.66 4.30
CA THR A 189 -3.75 2.76 3.09
C THR A 189 -4.57 2.92 1.81
N ASP A 190 -5.80 2.40 1.79
CA ASP A 190 -6.70 2.52 0.63
C ASP A 190 -7.26 3.93 0.45
N ASP A 191 -7.26 4.76 1.50
CA ASP A 191 -7.70 6.15 1.44
C ASP A 191 -6.56 7.13 1.10
N ILE A 192 -5.31 6.67 1.05
CA ILE A 192 -4.15 7.50 0.74
C ILE A 192 -4.00 7.66 -0.77
N ALA A 193 -3.84 8.89 -1.22
CA ALA A 193 -3.48 9.24 -2.60
C ALA A 193 -1.95 9.30 -2.74
N SER A 194 -1.26 9.98 -1.81
CA SER A 194 0.20 10.09 -1.82
C SER A 194 0.76 10.15 -0.40
N PHE A 195 1.96 9.60 -0.24
CA PHE A 195 2.72 9.61 0.99
C PHE A 195 4.12 10.16 0.71
N THR A 196 4.43 11.31 1.28
CA THR A 196 5.65 12.06 0.98
C THR A 196 6.44 12.32 2.25
N ILE A 197 7.75 12.06 2.21
CA ILE A 197 8.66 12.33 3.31
C ILE A 197 9.69 13.37 2.87
N MET A 198 9.71 14.46 3.61
CA MET A 198 10.67 15.56 3.44
C MET A 198 11.77 15.42 4.46
N LYS A 199 12.99 15.20 3.99
CA LYS A 199 14.14 14.87 4.84
C LYS A 199 15.14 16.01 4.97
N ASP A 200 15.13 16.94 4.03
CA ASP A 200 16.10 18.04 3.96
C ASP A 200 15.60 19.27 4.70
N ALA A 201 16.56 20.02 5.25
CA ALA A 201 16.30 21.32 5.85
C ALA A 201 15.63 22.29 4.87
N THR A 202 15.94 22.21 3.57
CA THR A 202 15.31 23.03 2.54
C THR A 202 13.82 22.72 2.39
N ALA A 203 13.47 21.43 2.39
CA ALA A 203 12.08 20.98 2.30
C ALA A 203 11.31 21.25 3.60
N THR A 204 11.99 21.22 4.76
CA THR A 204 11.36 21.43 6.07
C THR A 204 11.39 22.89 6.54
N ALA A 205 12.18 23.77 5.89
CA ALA A 205 12.32 25.19 6.27
C ALA A 205 10.98 25.93 6.37
N LEU A 206 10.00 25.57 5.54
CA LEU A 206 8.66 26.17 5.56
C LEU A 206 7.85 25.85 6.83
N TYR A 207 8.25 24.82 7.57
CA TYR A 207 7.60 24.41 8.83
C TYR A 207 8.35 24.87 10.07
N GLY A 208 9.47 25.59 9.87
CA GLY A 208 10.32 26.12 10.96
C GLY A 208 10.82 25.03 11.91
N ALA A 209 10.94 25.36 13.19
CA ALA A 209 11.45 24.43 14.22
C ALA A 209 10.64 23.11 14.31
N ARG A 210 9.35 23.13 13.95
CA ARG A 210 8.50 21.92 13.96
C ARG A 210 8.93 20.90 12.91
N GLY A 211 9.54 21.34 11.81
CA GLY A 211 10.05 20.46 10.76
C GLY A 211 11.48 19.97 10.99
N ALA A 212 12.13 20.30 12.13
CA ALA A 212 13.53 19.96 12.39
C ALA A 212 13.82 18.45 12.33
N ASN A 213 12.88 17.61 12.75
CA ASN A 213 12.98 16.14 12.70
C ASN A 213 12.47 15.53 11.38
N GLY A 214 12.26 16.37 10.36
CA GLY A 214 11.64 15.98 9.10
C GLY A 214 10.11 16.11 9.12
N VAL A 215 9.51 15.98 7.94
CA VAL A 215 8.05 16.11 7.75
C VAL A 215 7.53 14.91 6.98
N ILE A 216 6.44 14.34 7.46
CA ILE A 216 5.64 13.33 6.78
C ILE A 216 4.36 14.02 6.30
N SER A 217 4.15 14.07 5.01
CA SER A 217 2.94 14.62 4.41
C SER A 217 2.15 13.52 3.74
N VAL A 218 0.93 13.31 4.18
CA VAL A 218 -0.03 12.37 3.63
C VAL A 218 -1.14 13.16 2.97
N THR A 219 -1.46 12.81 1.73
CA THR A 219 -2.62 13.35 1.03
C THR A 219 -3.62 12.22 0.85
N THR A 220 -4.87 12.46 1.26
CA THR A 220 -5.94 11.49 1.07
C THR A 220 -6.51 11.57 -0.34
N LYS A 221 -7.28 10.54 -0.72
CA LYS A 221 -7.93 10.49 -2.03
C LYS A 221 -9.06 11.52 -2.12
N GLU A 222 -9.07 12.23 -3.23
CA GLU A 222 -10.13 13.16 -3.60
C GLU A 222 -11.09 12.52 -4.60
N GLY A 223 -12.29 13.09 -4.73
CA GLY A 223 -13.27 12.72 -5.76
C GLY A 223 -12.74 12.98 -7.17
N ARG A 224 -13.07 12.11 -8.09
CA ARG A 224 -12.69 12.24 -9.50
C ARG A 224 -13.90 12.51 -10.38
N GLU A 225 -13.67 13.25 -11.47
CA GLU A 225 -14.68 13.39 -12.52
C GLU A 225 -14.85 12.04 -13.24
N GLY A 226 -16.09 11.61 -13.40
CA GLY A 226 -16.42 10.38 -14.09
C GLY A 226 -17.57 9.61 -13.45
N LYS A 227 -17.82 8.42 -13.96
CA LYS A 227 -18.84 7.50 -13.44
C LYS A 227 -18.53 7.11 -12.01
N VAL A 228 -19.58 6.81 -11.25
CA VAL A 228 -19.45 6.32 -9.88
C VAL A 228 -18.62 5.03 -9.87
N SER A 229 -17.56 5.04 -9.09
CA SER A 229 -16.71 3.88 -8.83
C SER A 229 -16.88 3.45 -7.39
N VAL A 230 -17.20 2.18 -7.19
CA VAL A 230 -17.32 1.56 -5.87
C VAL A 230 -16.19 0.56 -5.71
N ASN A 231 -15.42 0.70 -4.64
CA ASN A 231 -14.37 -0.25 -4.27
C ASN A 231 -14.72 -0.88 -2.93
N VAL A 232 -14.69 -2.20 -2.87
CA VAL A 232 -14.93 -2.98 -1.64
C VAL A 232 -13.73 -3.89 -1.43
N ARG A 233 -13.15 -3.81 -0.23
CA ARG A 233 -12.03 -4.67 0.18
C ARG A 233 -12.36 -5.30 1.52
N VAL A 234 -12.21 -6.61 1.60
CA VAL A 234 -12.35 -7.38 2.84
C VAL A 234 -11.10 -8.21 3.03
N GLU A 235 -10.50 -8.12 4.19
CA GLU A 235 -9.28 -8.85 4.54
C GLU A 235 -9.47 -9.59 5.85
N ASN A 236 -8.99 -10.83 5.88
CA ASN A 236 -8.81 -11.62 7.09
C ASN A 236 -7.33 -11.96 7.21
N SER A 237 -6.71 -11.65 8.34
CA SER A 237 -5.35 -12.01 8.64
C SER A 237 -5.28 -12.87 9.90
N PHE A 238 -4.37 -13.83 9.87
CA PHE A 238 -4.11 -14.72 11.01
C PHE A 238 -2.74 -14.38 11.56
N SER A 239 -2.65 -14.19 12.88
CA SER A 239 -1.40 -13.87 13.55
C SER A 239 -1.10 -14.94 14.60
N THR A 240 0.16 -15.37 14.64
CA THR A 240 0.68 -16.30 15.63
C THR A 240 1.91 -15.69 16.30
N PRO A 241 2.18 -15.96 17.59
CA PRO A 241 3.45 -15.60 18.19
C PRO A 241 4.60 -16.26 17.42
N THR A 242 5.65 -15.50 17.12
CA THR A 242 6.85 -16.02 16.45
C THR A 242 7.63 -16.97 17.36
N GLU A 243 7.54 -16.73 18.66
CA GLU A 243 8.15 -17.58 19.68
C GLU A 243 7.26 -17.61 20.92
N LYS A 244 7.13 -18.79 21.53
CA LYS A 244 6.49 -18.96 22.84
C LYS A 244 7.55 -19.07 23.91
N ILE A 245 7.34 -18.38 25.02
CA ILE A 245 8.18 -18.50 26.19
C ILE A 245 8.02 -19.92 26.72
N LYS A 246 9.10 -20.69 26.71
CA LYS A 246 9.13 -22.02 27.31
C LYS A 246 9.47 -21.88 28.79
N LEU A 247 8.47 -22.08 29.62
CA LEU A 247 8.66 -22.12 31.07
C LEU A 247 9.01 -23.55 31.50
N ALA A 248 9.75 -23.67 32.60
CA ALA A 248 9.93 -24.95 33.25
C ALA A 248 8.60 -25.46 33.80
N ASP A 249 8.36 -26.75 33.71
CA ASP A 249 7.18 -27.33 34.36
C ASP A 249 7.23 -27.12 35.87
N PRO A 250 6.09 -27.10 36.57
CA PRO A 250 6.04 -26.78 37.98
C PRO A 250 6.88 -27.68 38.87
N VAL A 251 7.01 -28.96 38.52
CA VAL A 251 7.81 -29.94 39.30
C VAL A 251 9.30 -29.66 39.13
N THR A 252 9.74 -29.44 37.91
CA THR A 252 11.12 -29.06 37.61
C THR A 252 11.47 -27.71 38.28
N TYR A 253 10.58 -26.71 38.21
CA TYR A 253 10.77 -25.45 38.88
C TYR A 253 10.96 -25.63 40.40
N MET A 254 10.08 -26.39 41.07
CA MET A 254 10.15 -26.61 42.53
C MET A 254 11.44 -27.33 42.92
N ARG A 255 11.87 -28.33 42.15
CA ARG A 255 13.13 -29.07 42.38
C ARG A 255 14.34 -28.17 42.23
N MET A 256 14.43 -27.42 41.13
CA MET A 256 15.54 -26.48 40.88
C MET A 256 15.58 -25.36 41.89
N HIS A 257 14.43 -24.84 42.32
CA HIS A 257 14.39 -23.82 43.37
C HIS A 257 14.93 -24.33 44.70
N ASN A 258 14.52 -25.52 45.12
CA ASN A 258 15.02 -26.15 46.34
C ASN A 258 16.53 -26.45 46.25
N GLU A 259 17.03 -26.86 45.10
CA GLU A 259 18.46 -27.09 44.85
C GLU A 259 19.23 -25.78 44.94
N ALA A 260 18.70 -24.69 44.35
CA ALA A 260 19.33 -23.38 44.42
C ALA A 260 19.43 -22.84 45.86
N ILE A 261 18.44 -23.14 46.73
CA ILE A 261 18.54 -22.80 48.17
C ILE A 261 19.67 -23.58 48.82
N LYS A 262 19.69 -24.90 48.67
CA LYS A 262 20.69 -25.78 49.29
C LYS A 262 22.11 -25.52 48.85
N THR A 263 22.31 -25.11 47.60
CA THR A 263 23.66 -24.80 47.08
C THR A 263 24.19 -23.47 47.61
N ARG A 264 23.31 -22.52 47.92
CA ARG A 264 23.69 -21.22 48.50
C ARG A 264 23.78 -21.23 50.01
N ASP A 265 22.88 -21.97 50.64
CA ASP A 265 22.85 -22.18 52.08
C ASP A 265 22.55 -23.66 52.37
N PRO A 266 23.57 -24.45 52.72
CA PRO A 266 23.43 -25.89 53.05
C PRO A 266 22.46 -26.13 54.23
N MET A 267 22.28 -25.18 55.12
CA MET A 267 21.32 -25.25 56.23
C MET A 267 19.96 -24.66 55.92
N GLY A 268 19.81 -24.05 54.71
CA GLY A 268 18.59 -23.42 54.25
C GLY A 268 17.44 -24.44 54.12
N LEU A 269 16.25 -24.04 54.56
CA LEU A 269 15.06 -24.85 54.45
C LEU A 269 14.52 -24.82 53.02
N ALA A 270 14.24 -26.00 52.46
CA ALA A 270 13.58 -26.11 51.17
C ALA A 270 12.18 -25.45 51.19
N LEU A 271 11.91 -24.56 50.24
CA LEU A 271 10.63 -23.87 50.14
C LEU A 271 9.49 -24.80 49.77
N TYR A 272 9.80 -25.78 48.92
CA TYR A 272 8.82 -26.75 48.45
C TYR A 272 9.05 -28.08 49.10
N THR A 273 8.03 -28.57 49.85
CA THR A 273 8.10 -29.88 50.50
C THR A 273 8.06 -31.01 49.46
N GLN A 274 8.64 -32.17 49.81
CA GLN A 274 8.65 -33.36 48.94
C GLN A 274 7.20 -33.84 48.66
N GLU A 275 6.32 -33.70 49.63
CA GLU A 275 4.91 -34.01 49.49
C GLU A 275 4.25 -33.14 48.42
N LYS A 276 4.46 -31.80 48.47
CA LYS A 276 3.94 -30.88 47.46
C LYS A 276 4.44 -31.21 46.04
N ILE A 277 5.73 -31.49 45.92
CA ILE A 277 6.31 -31.89 44.62
C ILE A 277 5.66 -33.17 44.11
N THR A 278 5.52 -34.19 44.96
CA THR A 278 4.93 -35.48 44.58
C THR A 278 3.45 -35.38 44.23
N MET A 279 2.69 -34.61 45.00
CA MET A 279 1.26 -34.40 44.72
C MET A 279 1.04 -33.62 43.40
N THR A 280 1.85 -32.59 43.12
CA THR A 280 1.83 -31.87 41.86
C THR A 280 2.22 -32.78 40.68
N GLU A 281 3.27 -33.60 40.84
CA GLU A 281 3.75 -34.54 39.80
C GLU A 281 2.68 -35.57 39.44
N ARG A 282 1.93 -36.06 40.44
CA ARG A 282 0.84 -37.03 40.24
C ARG A 282 -0.49 -36.40 39.85
N GLY A 283 -0.58 -35.06 39.80
CA GLY A 283 -1.83 -34.33 39.49
C GLY A 283 -2.93 -34.49 40.53
N LEU A 284 -2.56 -34.83 41.79
CA LEU A 284 -3.51 -35.05 42.88
C LEU A 284 -3.88 -33.72 43.50
N TYR A 285 -5.19 -33.57 43.79
CA TYR A 285 -5.76 -32.35 44.40
C TYR A 285 -5.36 -31.06 43.69
N PRO A 286 -5.71 -30.87 42.40
CA PRO A 286 -5.23 -29.76 41.58
C PRO A 286 -5.57 -28.37 42.13
N ASN A 287 -6.56 -28.26 42.97
CA ASN A 287 -6.92 -27.00 43.66
C ASN A 287 -5.94 -26.66 44.80
N LEU A 288 -5.26 -27.66 45.39
CA LEU A 288 -4.28 -27.47 46.45
C LEU A 288 -2.83 -27.48 45.91
N PHE A 289 -2.60 -28.29 44.89
CA PHE A 289 -1.32 -28.47 44.25
C PHE A 289 -1.40 -28.17 42.75
N PRO A 290 -1.66 -26.88 42.37
CA PRO A 290 -1.90 -26.52 40.98
C PRO A 290 -0.62 -26.64 40.13
N ALA A 291 -0.81 -27.17 38.92
CA ALA A 291 0.22 -27.22 37.85
C ALA A 291 -0.25 -26.41 36.64
N THR A 292 -0.82 -25.24 36.87
CA THR A 292 -1.44 -24.41 35.84
C THR A 292 -0.39 -23.78 34.95
N ASP A 293 -0.46 -24.02 33.64
CA ASP A 293 0.24 -23.24 32.66
C ASP A 293 -0.52 -21.92 32.44
N TRP A 294 0.02 -20.86 33.03
CA TRP A 294 -0.56 -19.53 32.93
C TRP A 294 -0.43 -18.94 31.52
N TYR A 295 0.62 -19.32 30.81
CA TYR A 295 0.80 -18.83 29.43
C TYR A 295 -0.33 -19.34 28.54
N ASP A 296 -0.53 -20.66 28.49
CA ASP A 296 -1.62 -21.26 27.71
C ASP A 296 -3.01 -20.86 28.20
N THR A 297 -3.14 -20.56 29.50
CA THR A 297 -4.43 -20.09 30.07
C THR A 297 -4.76 -18.67 29.60
N MET A 298 -3.78 -17.78 29.55
CA MET A 298 -4.00 -16.35 29.29
C MET A 298 -3.86 -15.98 27.82
N PHE A 299 -2.97 -16.65 27.08
CA PHE A 299 -2.65 -16.29 25.71
C PHE A 299 -3.29 -17.24 24.68
N ARG A 300 -3.43 -16.73 23.47
CA ARG A 300 -3.91 -17.47 22.30
C ARG A 300 -2.71 -17.84 21.43
N ASP A 301 -2.77 -19.00 20.81
CA ASP A 301 -1.79 -19.44 19.81
C ASP A 301 -2.06 -18.82 18.44
N LEU A 302 -3.32 -18.51 18.17
CA LEU A 302 -3.78 -17.97 16.91
C LEU A 302 -4.79 -16.87 17.16
N THR A 303 -4.61 -15.73 16.51
CA THR A 303 -5.58 -14.64 16.49
C THR A 303 -6.03 -14.37 15.06
N MET A 304 -7.27 -13.96 14.88
CA MET A 304 -7.85 -13.59 13.60
C MET A 304 -8.21 -12.11 13.63
N ASN A 305 -7.68 -11.36 12.68
CA ASN A 305 -7.92 -9.93 12.52
C ASN A 305 -8.70 -9.69 11.24
N GLN A 306 -9.68 -8.80 11.28
CA GLN A 306 -10.60 -8.55 10.19
C GLN A 306 -10.60 -7.07 9.83
N ARG A 307 -10.59 -6.79 8.52
CA ARG A 307 -10.72 -5.43 7.99
C ARG A 307 -11.72 -5.43 6.85
N ALA A 308 -12.52 -4.38 6.82
CA ALA A 308 -13.40 -4.09 5.70
C ALA A 308 -13.26 -2.61 5.34
N ASN A 309 -13.10 -2.33 4.07
CA ASN A 309 -13.09 -1.00 3.50
C ASN A 309 -14.11 -0.94 2.37
N ILE A 310 -14.92 0.10 2.38
CA ILE A 310 -15.83 0.42 1.28
C ILE A 310 -15.57 1.87 0.91
N SER A 311 -15.26 2.16 -0.35
CA SER A 311 -15.10 3.51 -0.84
C SER A 311 -15.92 3.74 -2.11
N VAL A 312 -16.47 4.93 -2.21
CA VAL A 312 -17.28 5.39 -3.34
C VAL A 312 -16.72 6.72 -3.82
N SER A 313 -16.38 6.82 -5.09
CA SER A 313 -15.88 8.04 -5.69
C SER A 313 -16.60 8.31 -7.00
N GLY A 314 -16.75 9.59 -7.33
CA GLY A 314 -17.37 10.02 -8.57
C GLY A 314 -17.58 11.53 -8.60
N GLY A 315 -18.22 12.00 -9.65
CA GLY A 315 -18.58 13.40 -9.74
C GLY A 315 -18.54 13.94 -11.16
N GLY A 316 -18.98 15.18 -11.29
CA GLY A 316 -18.95 15.94 -12.53
C GLY A 316 -17.94 17.08 -12.49
N LYS A 317 -18.06 17.99 -13.47
CA LYS A 317 -17.20 19.17 -13.56
C LYS A 317 -17.36 20.14 -12.39
N ILE A 318 -18.55 20.18 -11.78
CA ILE A 318 -18.90 21.15 -10.73
C ILE A 318 -18.64 20.58 -9.33
N ALA A 319 -18.98 19.31 -9.11
CA ALA A 319 -18.82 18.66 -7.79
C ALA A 319 -18.26 17.25 -7.95
N ARG A 320 -17.30 16.92 -7.10
CA ARG A 320 -16.66 15.60 -7.02
C ARG A 320 -16.72 15.15 -5.58
N TYR A 321 -16.83 13.85 -5.36
CA TYR A 321 -16.91 13.27 -4.03
C TYR A 321 -16.08 12.00 -3.90
N TYR A 322 -15.52 11.82 -2.72
CA TYR A 322 -14.92 10.59 -2.25
C TYR A 322 -15.47 10.31 -0.85
N VAL A 323 -16.05 9.15 -0.65
CA VAL A 323 -16.55 8.72 0.65
C VAL A 323 -16.01 7.33 0.94
N ALA A 324 -15.42 7.13 2.10
CA ALA A 324 -14.91 5.84 2.53
C ALA A 324 -15.38 5.51 3.95
N ALA A 325 -15.64 4.24 4.19
CA ALA A 325 -15.91 3.68 5.49
C ALA A 325 -15.00 2.49 5.74
N ASN A 326 -14.30 2.51 6.87
CA ASN A 326 -13.33 1.49 7.26
C ASN A 326 -13.75 0.87 8.59
N MET A 327 -13.74 -0.45 8.65
CA MET A 327 -13.95 -1.21 9.87
C MET A 327 -12.74 -2.12 10.10
N THR A 328 -12.18 -2.05 11.31
CA THR A 328 -11.06 -2.90 11.72
C THR A 328 -11.40 -3.58 13.03
N ARG A 329 -11.16 -4.88 13.11
CA ARG A 329 -11.29 -5.67 14.33
C ARG A 329 -9.99 -6.43 14.56
N ASP A 330 -9.25 -6.04 15.58
CA ASP A 330 -8.01 -6.68 15.99
C ASP A 330 -8.23 -7.47 17.29
N ASN A 331 -7.85 -8.74 17.28
CA ASN A 331 -7.81 -9.57 18.47
C ASN A 331 -6.36 -9.67 18.92
N GLY A 332 -6.07 -9.20 20.12
CA GLY A 332 -4.77 -9.33 20.74
C GLY A 332 -4.44 -10.76 21.13
N ASN A 333 -3.19 -10.98 21.54
CA ASN A 333 -2.71 -12.30 21.97
C ASN A 333 -3.38 -12.74 23.29
N MET A 334 -3.73 -11.81 24.17
CA MET A 334 -4.47 -12.15 25.38
C MET A 334 -5.92 -12.53 25.05
N LYS A 335 -6.46 -13.57 25.70
CA LYS A 335 -7.82 -14.09 25.43
C LYS A 335 -8.93 -13.06 25.67
N VAL A 336 -8.68 -12.09 26.53
CA VAL A 336 -9.62 -11.01 26.86
C VAL A 336 -9.48 -9.75 25.99
N ASP A 337 -8.39 -9.64 25.23
CA ASP A 337 -8.10 -8.41 24.47
C ASP A 337 -8.77 -8.45 23.09
N LYS A 338 -9.62 -7.45 22.83
CA LYS A 338 -10.32 -7.23 21.56
C LYS A 338 -10.42 -5.74 21.29
N ARG A 339 -10.07 -5.30 20.09
CA ARG A 339 -10.19 -3.91 19.67
C ARG A 339 -11.00 -3.81 18.39
N ASN A 340 -11.97 -2.90 18.40
CA ASN A 340 -12.80 -2.60 17.24
C ASN A 340 -12.65 -1.12 16.93
N ASN A 341 -12.23 -0.77 15.71
CA ASN A 341 -12.12 0.58 15.22
C ASN A 341 -13.05 0.76 14.02
N PHE A 342 -13.75 1.88 13.98
CA PHE A 342 -14.55 2.31 12.84
C PHE A 342 -14.12 3.72 12.46
N ASN A 343 -13.69 3.90 11.22
CA ASN A 343 -13.28 5.18 10.67
C ASN A 343 -14.10 5.48 9.42
N SER A 344 -14.49 6.73 9.24
CA SER A 344 -15.11 7.21 8.01
C SER A 344 -14.32 8.40 7.48
N ASN A 345 -14.23 8.51 6.15
CA ASN A 345 -13.63 9.63 5.43
C ASN A 345 -14.62 10.12 4.38
N ILE A 346 -14.86 11.42 4.33
CA ILE A 346 -15.81 12.06 3.41
C ILE A 346 -15.11 13.19 2.68
#